data_6b8fcd162f9a12af3a65e53c28bfca60
#
_entry.id   6b8fcd162f9a12af3a65e53c28bfca60
#
_cell.length_a   1.000
_cell.length_b   1.000
_cell.length_c   1.000
_cell.angle_alpha   90.00
_cell.angle_beta   90.00
_cell.angle_gamma   90.00
#
_symmetry.space_group_name_H-M   'P 1'
#
loop_
_entity.id
_entity.type
_entity.pdbx_description
1 polymer ?
#
loop_
_entity_poly.entity_id
_entity_poly.type
_entity_poly.pdbx_seq_one_letter_code
_entity_poly.pdbx_strand_id
1 'polypeptide(L)'
;MERVRFNASVITVRDSQTDDKFEETIDLIVVYISEFDIFKRGRVIYHVDSEIRETQEKVDDGLERVFVNTAVKDGTTISEYMDCFLQKEIDNAKFPKLTNRVYYLKHEEGGVNAVCEIMRKYSEEVAEKAYQQGEEAGKEIGKEIGQRQANIAAIKNMIIRFRATKEVILEDYTESEYNTAIAELQSESR
;
A
#
# COMPACT_ATOMS: atom_id res chain seq x y z
N MET A 1 -3.06 2.67 -12.67
CA MET A 1 -2.33 1.53 -13.30
C MET A 1 -1.45 0.81 -12.28
N GLU A 2 -0.61 1.50 -11.53
CA GLU A 2 0.33 0.92 -10.56
C GLU A 2 -0.35 0.10 -9.46
N ARG A 3 -1.46 0.61 -8.89
CA ARG A 3 -2.25 -0.10 -7.87
C ARG A 3 -2.79 -1.45 -8.36
N VAL A 4 -3.24 -1.53 -9.61
CA VAL A 4 -3.73 -2.79 -10.22
C VAL A 4 -2.59 -3.79 -10.33
N ARG A 5 -1.43 -3.36 -10.85
CA ARG A 5 -0.23 -4.20 -10.94
C ARG A 5 0.23 -4.69 -9.58
N PHE A 6 0.29 -3.79 -8.59
CA PHE A 6 0.67 -4.14 -7.22
C PHE A 6 -0.26 -5.20 -6.62
N ASN A 7 -1.58 -4.98 -6.69
CA ASN A 7 -2.55 -5.92 -6.14
C ASN A 7 -2.49 -7.29 -6.85
N ALA A 8 -2.34 -7.31 -8.19
CA ALA A 8 -2.17 -8.54 -8.94
C ALA A 8 -0.96 -9.34 -8.43
N SER A 9 0.19 -8.67 -8.28
CA SER A 9 1.42 -9.32 -7.79
C SER A 9 1.26 -9.86 -6.36
N VAL A 10 0.61 -9.11 -5.47
CA VAL A 10 0.37 -9.55 -4.09
C VAL A 10 -0.53 -10.79 -4.05
N ILE A 11 -1.60 -10.83 -4.85
CA ILE A 11 -2.50 -11.98 -4.93
C ILE A 11 -1.75 -13.19 -5.50
N THR A 12 -1.02 -13.02 -6.59
CA THR A 12 -0.22 -14.10 -7.17
C THR A 12 0.75 -14.69 -6.15
N VAL A 13 1.52 -13.87 -5.45
CA VAL A 13 2.48 -14.33 -4.43
C VAL A 13 1.78 -15.03 -3.25
N ARG A 14 0.63 -14.50 -2.80
CA ARG A 14 -0.10 -15.07 -1.66
C ARG A 14 -0.69 -16.44 -1.98
N ASP A 15 -1.25 -16.57 -3.19
CA ASP A 15 -2.03 -17.74 -3.57
C ASP A 15 -1.18 -18.79 -4.32
N SER A 16 0.07 -18.47 -4.71
CA SER A 16 1.07 -19.43 -5.18
C SER A 16 1.75 -20.10 -4.00
N GLN A 17 1.82 -21.42 -3.99
CA GLN A 17 2.53 -22.16 -2.96
C GLN A 17 4.04 -22.10 -3.20
N THR A 18 4.81 -22.19 -2.12
CA THR A 18 6.28 -22.02 -2.17
C THR A 18 6.99 -23.07 -3.05
N ASP A 19 6.36 -24.24 -3.24
CA ASP A 19 6.89 -25.35 -4.03
C ASP A 19 6.24 -25.46 -5.44
N ASP A 20 5.33 -24.51 -5.79
CA ASP A 20 4.70 -24.51 -7.11
C ASP A 20 5.74 -24.20 -8.19
N LYS A 21 5.66 -24.96 -9.28
CA LYS A 21 6.40 -24.58 -10.48
C LYS A 21 5.77 -23.32 -11.06
N PHE A 22 6.57 -22.45 -11.65
CA PHE A 22 6.05 -21.23 -12.30
C PHE A 22 4.95 -21.51 -13.33
N GLU A 23 4.92 -22.71 -13.90
CA GLU A 23 3.91 -23.19 -14.84
C GLU A 23 2.54 -23.45 -14.19
N GLU A 24 2.47 -23.51 -12.86
CA GLU A 24 1.25 -23.75 -12.07
C GLU A 24 0.74 -22.46 -11.41
N THR A 25 1.24 -21.28 -11.82
CA THR A 25 0.76 -19.99 -11.34
C THR A 25 -0.71 -19.80 -11.72
N ILE A 26 -1.50 -19.26 -10.78
CA ILE A 26 -2.94 -19.05 -10.98
C ILE A 26 -3.22 -18.02 -12.08
N ASP A 27 -4.25 -18.26 -12.88
CA ASP A 27 -4.84 -17.24 -13.74
C ASP A 27 -5.59 -16.21 -12.90
N LEU A 28 -5.34 -14.94 -13.16
CA LEU A 28 -5.87 -13.84 -12.38
C LEU A 28 -6.62 -12.83 -13.24
N ILE A 29 -7.88 -12.58 -12.92
CA ILE A 29 -8.67 -11.50 -13.51
C ILE A 29 -8.78 -10.35 -12.51
N VAL A 30 -8.21 -9.20 -12.83
CA VAL A 30 -8.31 -8.00 -12.01
C VAL A 30 -9.30 -7.03 -12.61
N VAL A 31 -10.44 -6.84 -11.96
CA VAL A 31 -11.46 -5.86 -12.33
C VAL A 31 -11.28 -4.61 -11.47
N TYR A 32 -10.92 -3.49 -12.10
CA TYR A 32 -10.77 -2.20 -11.44
C TYR A 32 -11.96 -1.30 -11.78
N ILE A 33 -12.75 -0.96 -10.76
CA ILE A 33 -13.90 -0.06 -10.89
C ILE A 33 -13.50 1.35 -10.42
N SER A 34 -13.81 2.38 -11.21
CA SER A 34 -13.50 3.78 -10.92
C SER A 34 -14.68 4.70 -11.19
N GLU A 35 -14.72 5.84 -10.50
CA GLU A 35 -15.70 6.90 -10.73
C GLU A 35 -15.34 7.81 -11.90
N PHE A 36 -14.19 7.58 -12.54
CA PHE A 36 -13.68 8.38 -13.67
C PHE A 36 -13.08 7.49 -14.76
N ASP A 37 -13.10 7.98 -16.00
CA ASP A 37 -12.47 7.28 -17.13
C ASP A 37 -10.94 7.45 -17.07
N ILE A 38 -10.25 6.41 -16.59
CA ILE A 38 -8.78 6.38 -16.41
C ILE A 38 -8.04 6.67 -17.71
N PHE A 39 -8.54 6.16 -18.84
CA PHE A 39 -7.88 6.28 -20.14
C PHE A 39 -8.34 7.51 -20.93
N LYS A 40 -9.41 8.18 -20.50
CA LYS A 40 -10.00 9.36 -21.16
C LYS A 40 -10.33 9.12 -22.65
N ARG A 41 -10.85 7.92 -22.95
CA ARG A 41 -11.22 7.49 -24.31
C ARG A 41 -12.73 7.37 -24.51
N GLY A 42 -13.53 7.73 -23.50
CA GLY A 42 -15.00 7.71 -23.55
C GLY A 42 -15.61 6.32 -23.64
N ARG A 43 -14.96 5.30 -23.09
CA ARG A 43 -15.50 3.94 -23.01
C ARG A 43 -15.81 3.59 -21.57
N VAL A 44 -16.89 2.85 -21.35
CA VAL A 44 -17.27 2.39 -20.02
C VAL A 44 -16.38 1.25 -19.54
N ILE A 45 -15.84 0.45 -20.47
CA ILE A 45 -14.98 -0.70 -20.19
C ILE A 45 -13.74 -0.70 -21.11
N TYR A 46 -12.62 -1.14 -20.53
CA TYR A 46 -11.37 -1.36 -21.23
C TYR A 46 -10.77 -2.69 -20.79
N HIS A 47 -10.36 -3.51 -21.75
CA HIS A 47 -9.51 -4.68 -21.54
C HIS A 47 -8.07 -4.28 -21.85
N VAL A 48 -7.15 -4.64 -20.96
CA VAL A 48 -5.72 -4.34 -21.14
C VAL A 48 -4.96 -5.64 -21.13
N ASP A 49 -4.48 -6.02 -22.30
CA ASP A 49 -3.74 -7.25 -22.58
C ASP A 49 -2.24 -6.98 -22.64
N SER A 50 -1.45 -8.02 -22.48
CA SER A 50 -0.02 -8.05 -22.81
C SER A 50 0.15 -8.29 -24.30
N GLU A 51 1.13 -7.64 -24.95
CA GLU A 51 1.36 -7.69 -26.38
C GLU A 51 2.87 -7.74 -26.69
N ILE A 52 3.24 -8.59 -27.65
CA ILE A 52 4.57 -8.58 -28.24
C ILE A 52 4.63 -7.40 -29.22
N ARG A 53 5.41 -6.39 -28.90
CA ARG A 53 5.46 -5.12 -29.66
C ARG A 53 5.86 -5.34 -31.12
N GLU A 54 6.76 -6.28 -31.38
CA GLU A 54 7.34 -6.56 -32.71
C GLU A 54 6.34 -7.25 -33.64
N THR A 55 5.45 -8.09 -33.11
CA THR A 55 4.49 -8.88 -33.91
C THR A 55 3.05 -8.40 -33.72
N GLN A 56 2.77 -7.57 -32.69
CA GLN A 56 1.43 -7.14 -32.29
C GLN A 56 0.52 -8.31 -31.89
N GLU A 57 1.10 -9.44 -31.54
CA GLU A 57 0.39 -10.61 -31.05
C GLU A 57 0.12 -10.47 -29.55
N LYS A 58 -1.10 -10.81 -29.14
CA LYS A 58 -1.45 -10.88 -27.72
C LYS A 58 -0.76 -12.07 -27.07
N VAL A 59 -0.30 -11.84 -25.83
CA VAL A 59 0.31 -12.87 -25.00
C VAL A 59 -0.66 -13.22 -23.88
N ASP A 60 -0.96 -14.51 -23.76
CA ASP A 60 -1.65 -15.05 -22.60
C ASP A 60 -0.61 -15.30 -21.50
N ASP A 61 -0.54 -14.37 -20.56
CA ASP A 61 0.37 -14.41 -19.40
C ASP A 61 -0.37 -14.77 -18.10
N GLY A 62 -1.62 -15.27 -18.22
CA GLY A 62 -2.48 -15.60 -17.08
C GLY A 62 -3.02 -14.38 -16.31
N LEU A 63 -2.78 -13.14 -16.81
CA LEU A 63 -3.26 -11.92 -16.16
C LEU A 63 -4.19 -11.09 -17.06
N GLU A 64 -5.49 -11.15 -16.80
CA GLU A 64 -6.48 -10.28 -17.44
C GLU A 64 -6.74 -9.03 -16.59
N ARG A 65 -6.69 -7.85 -17.22
CA ARG A 65 -6.94 -6.56 -16.57
C ARG A 65 -8.12 -5.85 -17.21
N VAL A 66 -9.19 -5.70 -16.44
CA VAL A 66 -10.43 -5.06 -16.88
C VAL A 66 -10.62 -3.77 -16.10
N PHE A 67 -10.74 -2.65 -16.80
CA PHE A 67 -11.03 -1.35 -16.20
C PHE A 67 -12.45 -0.94 -16.57
N VAL A 68 -13.28 -0.68 -15.56
CA VAL A 68 -14.66 -0.27 -15.73
C VAL A 68 -14.87 1.03 -14.99
N ASN A 69 -15.64 1.96 -15.56
CA ASN A 69 -15.92 3.22 -14.88
C ASN A 69 -17.42 3.55 -14.86
N THR A 70 -17.79 4.36 -13.87
CA THR A 70 -19.17 4.84 -13.70
C THR A 70 -19.39 6.23 -14.35
N ALA A 71 -18.34 6.84 -14.92
CA ALA A 71 -18.42 8.18 -15.51
C ALA A 71 -19.07 8.18 -16.90
N VAL A 72 -18.78 7.16 -17.70
CA VAL A 72 -19.25 7.09 -19.09
C VAL A 72 -20.66 6.52 -19.15
N LYS A 73 -21.57 7.24 -19.80
CA LYS A 73 -22.98 6.88 -20.01
C LYS A 73 -23.21 6.67 -21.50
N ASP A 74 -22.86 5.49 -21.99
CA ASP A 74 -22.93 5.14 -23.41
C ASP A 74 -24.18 4.31 -23.79
N GLY A 75 -25.07 4.07 -22.81
CA GLY A 75 -26.32 3.31 -23.02
C GLY A 75 -26.14 1.81 -23.16
N THR A 76 -24.91 1.31 -22.95
CA THR A 76 -24.68 -0.14 -22.91
C THR A 76 -25.18 -0.77 -21.60
N THR A 77 -25.43 -2.07 -21.64
CA THR A 77 -25.82 -2.81 -20.42
C THR A 77 -24.79 -2.69 -19.30
N ILE A 78 -23.49 -2.58 -19.64
CA ILE A 78 -22.43 -2.37 -18.65
C ILE A 78 -22.53 -0.98 -18.03
N SER A 79 -22.78 0.07 -18.83
CA SER A 79 -23.01 1.42 -18.33
C SER A 79 -24.18 1.48 -17.35
N GLU A 80 -25.32 0.85 -17.71
CA GLU A 80 -26.49 0.76 -16.84
C GLU A 80 -26.20 -0.05 -15.57
N TYR A 81 -25.44 -1.12 -15.69
CA TYR A 81 -25.00 -1.91 -14.53
C TYR A 81 -24.10 -1.09 -13.59
N MET A 82 -23.19 -0.30 -14.14
CA MET A 82 -22.33 0.59 -13.35
C MET A 82 -23.11 1.70 -12.65
N ASP A 83 -24.22 2.16 -13.22
CA ASP A 83 -25.11 3.13 -12.57
C ASP A 83 -25.69 2.63 -11.25
N CYS A 84 -25.88 1.32 -11.12
CA CYS A 84 -26.35 0.72 -9.86
C CYS A 84 -25.36 0.97 -8.70
N PHE A 85 -24.07 1.03 -8.96
CA PHE A 85 -23.05 1.24 -7.92
C PHE A 85 -23.01 2.68 -7.40
N LEU A 86 -23.66 3.62 -8.08
CA LEU A 86 -23.82 5.02 -7.63
C LEU A 86 -25.03 5.21 -6.71
N GLN A 87 -25.86 4.17 -6.57
CA GLN A 87 -27.10 4.23 -5.80
C GLN A 87 -26.88 3.70 -4.38
N LYS A 88 -27.48 4.38 -3.40
CA LYS A 88 -27.45 3.89 -2.02
C LYS A 88 -28.21 2.57 -1.85
N GLU A 89 -29.35 2.44 -2.50
CA GLU A 89 -30.16 1.21 -2.55
C GLU A 89 -30.30 0.80 -4.02
N ILE A 90 -30.07 -0.48 -4.28
CA ILE A 90 -30.16 -1.03 -5.64
C ILE A 90 -31.44 -1.80 -5.75
N ASP A 91 -32.38 -1.26 -6.52
CA ASP A 91 -33.61 -1.95 -6.94
C ASP A 91 -33.74 -1.83 -8.46
N ASN A 92 -33.23 -2.82 -9.17
CA ASN A 92 -33.20 -2.79 -10.62
C ASN A 92 -33.66 -4.14 -11.20
N ALA A 93 -34.86 -4.12 -11.83
CA ALA A 93 -35.47 -5.31 -12.42
C ALA A 93 -34.61 -5.94 -13.55
N LYS A 94 -33.75 -5.16 -14.21
CA LYS A 94 -32.84 -5.66 -15.24
C LYS A 94 -31.69 -6.48 -14.65
N PHE A 95 -31.32 -6.20 -13.37
CA PHE A 95 -30.21 -6.86 -12.68
C PHE A 95 -30.66 -7.51 -11.35
N PRO A 96 -31.57 -8.47 -11.38
CA PRO A 96 -32.17 -9.02 -10.16
C PRO A 96 -31.16 -9.73 -9.26
N LYS A 97 -30.13 -10.34 -9.83
CA LYS A 97 -29.06 -10.98 -9.03
C LYS A 97 -28.27 -9.96 -8.21
N LEU A 98 -27.97 -8.77 -8.79
CA LEU A 98 -27.30 -7.70 -8.07
C LEU A 98 -28.22 -7.13 -6.98
N THR A 99 -29.47 -6.80 -7.33
CA THR A 99 -30.50 -6.30 -6.39
C THR A 99 -30.64 -7.24 -5.19
N ASN A 100 -30.87 -8.53 -5.42
CA ASN A 100 -31.03 -9.51 -4.36
C ASN A 100 -29.77 -9.67 -3.50
N ARG A 101 -28.59 -9.66 -4.13
CA ARG A 101 -27.31 -9.79 -3.38
C ARG A 101 -27.04 -8.59 -2.50
N VAL A 102 -27.28 -7.37 -3.02
CA VAL A 102 -27.10 -6.15 -2.24
C VAL A 102 -28.13 -6.07 -1.11
N TYR A 103 -29.38 -6.43 -1.38
CA TYR A 103 -30.42 -6.51 -0.34
C TYR A 103 -30.00 -7.48 0.78
N TYR A 104 -29.59 -8.71 0.43
CA TYR A 104 -29.08 -9.68 1.39
C TYR A 104 -27.96 -9.10 2.27
N LEU A 105 -26.93 -8.50 1.64
CA LEU A 105 -25.75 -7.98 2.37
C LEU A 105 -26.08 -6.81 3.29
N LYS A 106 -27.12 -6.02 2.96
CA LYS A 106 -27.47 -4.82 3.71
C LYS A 106 -28.57 -5.03 4.76
N HIS A 107 -29.48 -5.96 4.51
CA HIS A 107 -30.73 -6.06 5.27
C HIS A 107 -30.94 -7.41 5.95
N GLU A 108 -30.31 -8.48 5.49
CA GLU A 108 -30.42 -9.79 6.11
C GLU A 108 -29.29 -10.05 7.11
N GLU A 109 -29.63 -10.62 8.26
CA GLU A 109 -28.69 -10.84 9.37
C GLU A 109 -27.41 -11.59 8.94
N GLY A 110 -27.57 -12.65 8.13
CA GLY A 110 -26.41 -13.41 7.62
C GLY A 110 -25.50 -12.60 6.73
N GLY A 111 -26.07 -11.72 5.88
CA GLY A 111 -25.30 -10.82 5.00
C GLY A 111 -24.61 -9.72 5.77
N VAL A 112 -25.31 -9.09 6.68
CA VAL A 112 -24.74 -8.03 7.55
C VAL A 112 -23.60 -8.58 8.39
N ASN A 113 -23.77 -9.75 9.01
CA ASN A 113 -22.72 -10.40 9.80
C ASN A 113 -21.50 -10.76 8.94
N ALA A 114 -21.68 -11.23 7.71
CA ALA A 114 -20.58 -11.52 6.80
C ALA A 114 -19.78 -10.25 6.44
N VAL A 115 -20.44 -9.12 6.20
CA VAL A 115 -19.79 -7.83 5.94
C VAL A 115 -19.06 -7.35 7.18
N CYS A 116 -19.67 -7.43 8.37
CA CYS A 116 -19.04 -7.05 9.63
C CYS A 116 -17.78 -7.89 9.91
N GLU A 117 -17.81 -9.20 9.65
CA GLU A 117 -16.64 -10.05 9.83
C GLU A 117 -15.50 -9.70 8.89
N ILE A 118 -15.77 -9.42 7.61
CA ILE A 118 -14.77 -8.98 6.63
C ILE A 118 -14.15 -7.65 7.08
N MET A 119 -14.96 -6.69 7.50
CA MET A 119 -14.48 -5.39 7.97
C MET A 119 -13.64 -5.51 9.24
N ARG A 120 -14.02 -6.39 10.17
CA ARG A 120 -13.25 -6.67 11.38
C ARG A 120 -11.87 -7.24 11.04
N LYS A 121 -11.82 -8.29 10.20
CA LYS A 121 -10.54 -8.88 9.75
C LYS A 121 -9.65 -7.84 9.08
N TYR A 122 -10.22 -7.02 8.19
CA TYR A 122 -9.47 -5.96 7.52
C TYR A 122 -8.91 -4.94 8.52
N SER A 123 -9.71 -4.51 9.51
CA SER A 123 -9.24 -3.57 10.53
C SER A 123 -8.14 -4.15 11.41
N GLU A 124 -8.23 -5.43 11.77
CA GLU A 124 -7.19 -6.15 12.52
C GLU A 124 -5.87 -6.23 11.73
N GLU A 125 -5.93 -6.59 10.43
CA GLU A 125 -4.74 -6.61 9.56
C GLU A 125 -4.09 -5.22 9.40
N VAL A 126 -4.89 -4.17 9.26
CA VAL A 126 -4.38 -2.79 9.16
C VAL A 126 -3.73 -2.35 10.47
N ALA A 127 -4.36 -2.67 11.60
CA ALA A 127 -3.83 -2.33 12.92
C ALA A 127 -2.50 -3.08 13.19
N GLU A 128 -2.41 -4.35 12.86
CA GLU A 128 -1.19 -5.14 13.01
C GLU A 128 -0.05 -4.59 12.15
N LYS A 129 -0.30 -4.27 10.89
CA LYS A 129 0.70 -3.64 10.01
C LYS A 129 1.17 -2.30 10.53
N ALA A 130 0.24 -1.46 11.01
CA ALA A 130 0.59 -0.17 11.59
C ALA A 130 1.43 -0.32 12.87
N TYR A 131 1.12 -1.32 13.70
CA TYR A 131 1.89 -1.62 14.90
C TYR A 131 3.32 -2.05 14.56
N GLN A 132 3.49 -2.99 13.61
CA GLN A 132 4.80 -3.46 13.17
C GLN A 132 5.65 -2.33 12.58
N GLN A 133 5.07 -1.50 11.72
CA GLN A 133 5.76 -0.34 11.16
C GLN A 133 6.17 0.68 12.24
N GLY A 134 5.30 0.91 13.23
CA GLY A 134 5.60 1.75 14.38
C GLY A 134 6.73 1.21 15.24
N GLU A 135 6.75 -0.10 15.48
CA GLU A 135 7.81 -0.77 16.25
C GLU A 135 9.16 -0.69 15.52
N GLU A 136 9.19 -0.97 14.21
CA GLU A 136 10.41 -0.87 13.41
C GLU A 136 10.96 0.56 13.39
N ALA A 137 10.09 1.53 13.09
CA ALA A 137 10.48 2.95 13.11
C ALA A 137 10.97 3.40 14.50
N GLY A 138 10.30 2.96 15.58
CA GLY A 138 10.73 3.24 16.94
C GLY A 138 12.08 2.65 17.29
N LYS A 139 12.37 1.42 16.85
CA LYS A 139 13.69 0.78 17.03
C LYS A 139 14.79 1.54 16.27
N GLU A 140 14.53 1.97 15.06
CA GLU A 140 15.51 2.72 14.24
C GLU A 140 15.81 4.09 14.86
N ILE A 141 14.77 4.84 15.21
CA ILE A 141 14.92 6.13 15.91
C ILE A 141 15.66 5.95 17.26
N GLY A 142 15.29 4.93 18.03
CA GLY A 142 15.98 4.63 19.30
C GLY A 142 17.46 4.32 19.12
N LYS A 143 17.81 3.59 18.06
CA LYS A 143 19.21 3.29 17.71
C LYS A 143 19.98 4.54 17.32
N GLU A 144 19.40 5.40 16.49
CA GLU A 144 20.02 6.68 16.11
C GLU A 144 20.25 7.61 17.31
N ILE A 145 19.25 7.74 18.18
CA ILE A 145 19.37 8.55 19.39
C ILE A 145 20.45 7.99 20.31
N GLY A 146 20.47 6.67 20.53
CA GLY A 146 21.48 5.99 21.34
C GLY A 146 22.90 6.18 20.79
N GLN A 147 23.09 6.04 19.48
CA GLN A 147 24.37 6.26 18.81
C GLN A 147 24.82 7.71 18.95
N ARG A 148 23.94 8.67 18.73
CA ARG A 148 24.24 10.10 18.90
C ARG A 148 24.64 10.44 20.33
N GLN A 149 23.95 9.91 21.34
CA GLN A 149 24.31 10.10 22.75
C GLN A 149 25.67 9.51 23.08
N ALA A 150 25.98 8.31 22.56
CA ALA A 150 27.28 7.68 22.73
C ALA A 150 28.39 8.50 22.08
N ASN A 151 28.17 9.05 20.89
CA ASN A 151 29.12 9.92 20.19
C ASN A 151 29.37 11.20 20.99
N ILE A 152 28.32 11.87 21.49
CA ILE A 152 28.46 13.07 22.34
C ILE A 152 29.28 12.77 23.59
N ALA A 153 29.02 11.64 24.25
CA ALA A 153 29.76 11.21 25.43
C ALA A 153 31.25 10.94 25.10
N ALA A 154 31.53 10.31 23.95
CA ALA A 154 32.89 10.07 23.46
C ALA A 154 33.61 11.39 23.17
N ILE A 155 32.99 12.34 22.51
CA ILE A 155 33.53 13.69 22.25
C ILE A 155 33.87 14.40 23.56
N LYS A 156 32.97 14.40 24.55
CA LYS A 156 33.22 14.98 25.87
C LYS A 156 34.48 14.37 26.52
N ASN A 157 34.63 13.03 26.45
CA ASN A 157 35.82 12.35 26.96
C ASN A 157 37.10 12.73 26.22
N MET A 158 37.04 12.87 24.88
CA MET A 158 38.17 13.31 24.08
C MET A 158 38.63 14.73 24.47
N ILE A 159 37.69 15.63 24.72
CA ILE A 159 37.99 17.00 25.13
C ILE A 159 38.60 17.03 26.53
N ILE A 160 37.96 16.36 27.50
CA ILE A 160 38.35 16.43 28.91
C ILE A 160 39.65 15.69 29.17
N ARG A 161 39.79 14.46 28.68
CA ARG A 161 40.92 13.57 29.03
C ARG A 161 42.10 13.73 28.10
N PHE A 162 41.81 13.92 26.80
CA PHE A 162 42.88 13.92 25.79
C PHE A 162 43.19 15.32 25.23
N ARG A 163 42.39 16.34 25.60
CA ARG A 163 42.51 17.74 25.11
C ARG A 163 42.51 17.78 23.57
N ALA A 164 41.75 16.89 22.95
CA ALA A 164 41.64 16.82 21.49
C ALA A 164 41.11 18.16 20.93
N THR A 165 41.67 18.59 19.80
CA THR A 165 41.22 19.80 19.11
C THR A 165 39.95 19.51 18.28
N LYS A 166 39.22 20.57 17.89
CA LYS A 166 38.03 20.45 17.04
C LYS A 166 38.31 19.70 15.75
N GLU A 167 39.44 19.97 15.11
CA GLU A 167 39.86 19.38 13.84
C GLU A 167 39.97 17.85 13.96
N VAL A 168 40.61 17.36 15.01
CA VAL A 168 40.78 15.91 15.26
C VAL A 168 39.43 15.25 15.54
N ILE A 169 38.54 15.90 16.28
CA ILE A 169 37.21 15.33 16.59
C ILE A 169 36.33 15.27 15.35
N LEU A 170 36.44 16.26 14.45
CA LEU A 170 35.64 16.28 13.22
C LEU A 170 36.10 15.28 12.15
N GLU A 171 37.22 14.56 12.34
CA GLU A 171 37.60 13.44 11.49
C GLU A 171 36.62 12.26 11.62
N ASP A 172 36.08 12.01 12.83
CA ASP A 172 35.24 10.85 13.12
C ASP A 172 33.79 11.20 13.50
N TYR A 173 33.53 12.48 13.89
CA TYR A 173 32.21 12.91 14.41
C TYR A 173 31.69 14.13 13.67
N THR A 174 30.37 14.32 13.72
CA THR A 174 29.72 15.46 13.06
C THR A 174 29.88 16.75 13.85
N GLU A 175 29.87 17.90 13.13
CA GLU A 175 29.92 19.22 13.76
C GLU A 175 28.71 19.48 14.71
N SER A 176 27.53 18.90 14.41
CA SER A 176 26.36 18.97 15.26
C SER A 176 26.58 18.28 16.61
N GLU A 177 27.19 17.10 16.59
CA GLU A 177 27.52 16.35 17.82
C GLU A 177 28.59 17.06 18.65
N TYR A 178 29.61 17.60 17.99
CA TYR A 178 30.64 18.41 18.65
C TYR A 178 30.03 19.63 19.36
N ASN A 179 29.21 20.42 18.66
CA ASN A 179 28.57 21.61 19.24
C ASN A 179 27.65 21.25 20.41
N THR A 180 26.95 20.12 20.34
CA THR A 180 26.11 19.62 21.44
C THR A 180 26.98 19.24 22.64
N ALA A 181 28.10 18.53 22.43
CA ALA A 181 29.00 18.14 23.50
C ALA A 181 29.63 19.37 24.21
N ILE A 182 30.01 20.42 23.47
CA ILE A 182 30.53 21.69 24.04
C ILE A 182 29.45 22.38 24.90
N ALA A 183 28.20 22.47 24.38
CA ALA A 183 27.12 23.11 25.11
C ALA A 183 26.84 22.39 26.43
N GLU A 184 26.83 21.05 26.44
CA GLU A 184 26.65 20.25 27.65
C GLU A 184 27.79 20.46 28.65
N LEU A 185 29.06 20.44 28.21
CA LEU A 185 30.21 20.70 29.08
C LEU A 185 30.18 22.08 29.72
N GLN A 186 29.73 23.11 28.98
CA GLN A 186 29.57 24.46 29.52
C GLN A 186 28.46 24.56 30.57
N SER A 187 27.40 23.75 30.41
CA SER A 187 26.32 23.72 31.39
C SER A 187 26.68 22.99 32.69
N GLU A 188 27.53 21.95 32.60
CA GLU A 188 28.04 21.17 33.74
C GLU A 188 29.10 21.91 34.55
N SER A 189 29.68 22.97 33.99
CA SER A 189 30.75 23.77 34.62
C SER A 189 30.20 25.00 35.39
N ARG A 190 28.89 25.17 35.42
CA ARG A 190 28.20 26.24 36.19
C ARG A 190 27.56 25.68 37.44
#